data_abbad9314da2d839bb118c191568f5f2
#
_entry.id   abbad9314da2d839bb118c191568f5f2
#
_cell.length_a   1.000
_cell.length_b   1.000
_cell.length_c   1.000
_cell.angle_alpha   90.00
_cell.angle_beta   90.00
_cell.angle_gamma   90.00
#
_symmetry.space_group_name_H-M   'P 1'
#
loop_
_entity.id
_entity.type
_entity.pdbx_description
1 polymer ?
#
loop_
_entity_poly.entity_id
_entity_poly.type
_entity_poly.pdbx_seq_one_letter_code
_entity_poly.pdbx_strand_id
1 'polypeptide(L)'
;MKILVIGSGGREHALAWKVTHNKEVSRVYVAPGNAGTAIDPDMVNVPITAVDDLVKFAQDEQIHLTIVGPEAPLSQGVVDAFRKAGLKIFGPTKAAAQLESSKDFAKAFMVRHNIPTAAYATFTDAKLAHDYVTQQGAPIVIKADGLAAGKGVVVAMTLDEAHAAIDAMLADNKLGAAGARVVIEEFLQGEEASFMVMVDGKNILALATSQDHKRLLDADLGPNTGGMGAYSPAPVVTPTIHAKVMREIIKPTVEGMAKDGIPYTGFLYAGLMISPNGDVKTLEFNCRMGDPETQPIMMRLKSDLVALMEHAVDGTLDRAETEWDRRFALGVVMASANYPDTPRLGDEIVGLPKQLTDAHVFHAGTVLNNGKVVTSGGRVLCVTALGETVKFAQQQAYKIVDEIKFNGAQFRTDIGYRAVKG
;
A
#
# COMPACT_ATOMS: atom_id res chain seq x y z
N MET A 1 10.72 5.32 24.46
CA MET A 1 10.86 4.16 23.56
C MET A 1 11.57 4.60 22.27
N LYS A 2 12.37 3.72 21.67
CA LYS A 2 12.94 3.91 20.33
C LYS A 2 12.19 3.02 19.35
N ILE A 3 11.73 3.57 18.23
CA ILE A 3 10.97 2.85 17.19
C ILE A 3 11.78 2.87 15.90
N LEU A 4 11.78 1.75 15.18
CA LEU A 4 12.35 1.63 13.84
C LEU A 4 11.23 1.46 12.82
N VAL A 5 11.23 2.29 11.78
CA VAL A 5 10.35 2.14 10.61
C VAL A 5 11.22 1.77 9.40
N ILE A 6 10.95 0.61 8.82
CA ILE A 6 11.68 0.13 7.64
C ILE A 6 10.98 0.64 6.38
N GLY A 7 11.73 1.30 5.51
CA GLY A 7 11.31 1.81 4.22
C GLY A 7 11.69 3.27 3.98
N SER A 8 11.30 3.81 2.84
CA SER A 8 11.69 5.15 2.39
C SER A 8 10.57 5.92 1.67
N GLY A 9 9.39 5.34 1.54
CA GLY A 9 8.28 5.92 0.81
C GLY A 9 7.39 6.85 1.64
N GLY A 10 6.34 7.38 0.99
CA GLY A 10 5.35 8.24 1.64
C GLY A 10 4.56 7.52 2.73
N ARG A 11 4.28 6.23 2.54
CA ARG A 11 3.70 5.35 3.56
C ARG A 11 4.55 5.29 4.81
N GLU A 12 5.85 5.08 4.66
CA GLU A 12 6.79 4.99 5.79
C GLU A 12 6.93 6.34 6.48
N HIS A 13 6.98 7.44 5.73
CA HIS A 13 6.97 8.78 6.33
C HIS A 13 5.69 9.01 7.14
N ALA A 14 4.52 8.62 6.63
CA ALA A 14 3.25 8.77 7.35
C ALA A 14 3.19 7.90 8.62
N LEU A 15 3.68 6.66 8.57
CA LEU A 15 3.78 5.78 9.75
C LEU A 15 4.72 6.38 10.80
N ALA A 16 5.92 6.81 10.40
CA ALA A 16 6.90 7.45 11.28
C ALA A 16 6.34 8.73 11.90
N TRP A 17 5.72 9.60 11.10
CA TRP A 17 5.05 10.81 11.57
C TRP A 17 3.97 10.49 12.61
N LYS A 18 3.16 9.47 12.39
CA LYS A 18 2.12 9.07 13.35
C LYS A 18 2.72 8.56 14.66
N VAL A 19 3.81 7.83 14.59
CA VAL A 19 4.54 7.30 15.77
C VAL A 19 5.12 8.43 16.62
N THR A 20 5.58 9.53 16.03
CA THR A 20 6.11 10.68 16.80
C THR A 20 5.08 11.35 17.70
N HIS A 21 3.78 11.12 17.48
CA HIS A 21 2.70 11.66 18.33
C HIS A 21 2.61 10.96 19.71
N ASN A 22 3.24 9.80 19.87
CA ASN A 22 3.32 9.13 21.16
C ASN A 22 4.42 9.79 22.02
N LYS A 23 4.04 10.36 23.16
CA LYS A 23 4.95 11.09 24.06
C LYS A 23 6.05 10.22 24.70
N GLU A 24 5.86 8.91 24.73
CA GLU A 24 6.85 7.97 25.26
C GLU A 24 7.90 7.57 24.23
N VAL A 25 7.66 7.90 22.95
CA VAL A 25 8.64 7.68 21.88
C VAL A 25 9.69 8.80 21.94
N SER A 26 10.90 8.42 22.28
CA SER A 26 12.03 9.34 22.39
C SER A 26 12.77 9.52 21.07
N ARG A 27 12.67 8.57 20.15
CA ARG A 27 13.34 8.59 18.84
C ARG A 27 12.66 7.65 17.86
N VAL A 28 12.47 8.12 16.63
CA VAL A 28 12.05 7.32 15.50
C VAL A 28 13.20 7.22 14.50
N TYR A 29 13.67 6.00 14.25
CA TYR A 29 14.62 5.72 13.18
C TYR A 29 13.86 5.27 11.93
N VAL A 30 14.28 5.74 10.76
CA VAL A 30 13.69 5.35 9.48
C VAL A 30 14.81 4.81 8.58
N ALA A 31 14.65 3.57 8.14
CA ALA A 31 15.69 2.88 7.37
C ALA A 31 15.19 2.45 5.97
N PRO A 32 15.72 3.06 4.89
CA PRO A 32 16.73 4.12 4.86
C PRO A 32 16.17 5.54 5.02
N GLY A 33 14.83 5.74 4.96
CA GLY A 33 14.20 7.06 5.03
C GLY A 33 14.32 7.87 3.74
N ASN A 34 13.91 9.12 3.79
CA ASN A 34 13.93 10.07 2.68
C ASN A 34 14.24 11.49 3.18
N ALA A 35 14.12 12.50 2.31
CA ALA A 35 14.38 13.88 2.72
C ALA A 35 13.42 14.38 3.80
N GLY A 36 12.14 14.01 3.75
CA GLY A 36 11.14 14.40 4.74
C GLY A 36 11.46 13.88 6.13
N THR A 37 11.83 12.60 6.23
CA THR A 37 12.25 12.00 7.51
C THR A 37 13.62 12.48 7.99
N ALA A 38 14.49 12.97 7.09
CA ALA A 38 15.78 13.53 7.44
C ALA A 38 15.69 14.94 8.05
N ILE A 39 14.70 15.74 7.60
CA ILE A 39 14.53 17.13 8.09
C ILE A 39 13.62 17.23 9.30
N ASP A 40 12.87 16.18 9.62
CA ASP A 40 12.02 16.14 10.81
C ASP A 40 12.90 15.98 12.07
N PRO A 41 12.76 16.86 13.07
CA PRO A 41 13.62 16.83 14.27
C PRO A 41 13.43 15.58 15.15
N ASP A 42 12.29 14.91 15.05
CA ASP A 42 11.94 13.74 15.84
C ASP A 42 12.34 12.41 15.17
N MET A 43 12.86 12.48 13.94
CA MET A 43 13.25 11.32 13.14
C MET A 43 14.75 11.32 12.82
N VAL A 44 15.29 10.13 12.59
CA VAL A 44 16.68 9.93 12.15
C VAL A 44 16.72 8.88 11.04
N ASN A 45 17.26 9.26 9.89
CA ASN A 45 17.50 8.31 8.82
C ASN A 45 18.70 7.41 9.12
N VAL A 46 18.55 6.13 8.80
CA VAL A 46 19.60 5.12 8.95
C VAL A 46 19.81 4.45 7.61
N PRO A 47 20.98 4.58 6.96
CA PRO A 47 21.21 4.10 5.60
C PRO A 47 21.43 2.57 5.55
N ILE A 48 20.46 1.81 6.09
CA ILE A 48 20.49 0.35 6.18
C ILE A 48 19.28 -0.22 5.46
N THR A 49 19.50 -1.25 4.63
CA THR A 49 18.45 -1.97 3.91
C THR A 49 18.54 -3.49 4.05
N ALA A 50 19.73 -4.03 4.31
CA ALA A 50 19.93 -5.46 4.45
C ALA A 50 19.31 -5.98 5.77
N VAL A 51 18.63 -7.12 5.72
CA VAL A 51 17.91 -7.69 6.85
C VAL A 51 18.82 -7.92 8.06
N ASP A 52 20.00 -8.52 7.86
CA ASP A 52 20.94 -8.82 8.95
C ASP A 52 21.47 -7.54 9.61
N ASP A 53 21.72 -6.50 8.82
CA ASP A 53 22.19 -5.21 9.32
C ASP A 53 21.08 -4.48 10.11
N LEU A 54 19.81 -4.61 9.66
CA LEU A 54 18.64 -4.09 10.38
C LEU A 54 18.47 -4.79 11.74
N VAL A 55 18.63 -6.11 11.79
CA VAL A 55 18.60 -6.86 13.06
C VAL A 55 19.68 -6.38 14.00
N LYS A 56 20.93 -6.28 13.52
CA LYS A 56 22.06 -5.78 14.30
C LYS A 56 21.82 -4.36 14.83
N PHE A 57 21.37 -3.46 13.97
CA PHE A 57 21.03 -2.09 14.34
C PHE A 57 19.96 -2.05 15.45
N ALA A 58 18.90 -2.86 15.31
CA ALA A 58 17.81 -2.91 16.28
C ALA A 58 18.29 -3.46 17.65
N GLN A 59 19.25 -4.38 17.67
CA GLN A 59 19.88 -4.86 18.90
C GLN A 59 20.78 -3.80 19.53
N ASP A 60 21.68 -3.19 18.75
CA ASP A 60 22.66 -2.21 19.24
C ASP A 60 21.96 -0.95 19.78
N GLU A 61 20.92 -0.46 19.11
CA GLU A 61 20.13 0.70 19.50
C GLU A 61 19.03 0.36 20.53
N GLN A 62 18.82 -0.89 20.88
CA GLN A 62 17.76 -1.32 21.79
C GLN A 62 16.38 -0.84 21.29
N ILE A 63 16.07 -1.12 20.05
CA ILE A 63 14.77 -0.77 19.46
C ILE A 63 13.65 -1.51 20.18
N HIS A 64 12.64 -0.76 20.62
CA HIS A 64 11.49 -1.27 21.35
C HIS A 64 10.53 -2.01 20.41
N LEU A 65 10.25 -1.45 19.23
CA LEU A 65 9.35 -2.02 18.23
C LEU A 65 9.80 -1.62 16.83
N THR A 66 9.75 -2.56 15.90
CA THR A 66 10.02 -2.30 14.49
C THR A 66 8.74 -2.44 13.67
N ILE A 67 8.54 -1.51 12.74
CA ILE A 67 7.40 -1.43 11.82
C ILE A 67 7.93 -1.60 10.39
N VAL A 68 7.33 -2.50 9.62
CA VAL A 68 7.73 -2.72 8.23
C VAL A 68 6.74 -2.01 7.30
N GLY A 69 7.24 -1.10 6.48
CA GLY A 69 6.44 -0.39 5.50
C GLY A 69 6.23 -1.17 4.19
N PRO A 70 7.30 -1.48 3.43
CA PRO A 70 7.18 -2.08 2.09
C PRO A 70 7.13 -3.61 2.11
N GLU A 71 6.70 -4.17 0.98
CA GLU A 71 6.56 -5.60 0.77
C GLU A 71 7.89 -6.36 0.63
N ALA A 72 8.91 -5.74 0.06
CA ALA A 72 10.17 -6.42 -0.24
C ALA A 72 10.87 -7.00 1.01
N PRO A 73 11.07 -6.24 2.10
CA PRO A 73 11.63 -6.80 3.33
C PRO A 73 10.78 -7.94 3.93
N LEU A 74 9.46 -7.86 3.82
CA LEU A 74 8.55 -8.92 4.28
C LEU A 74 8.78 -10.22 3.52
N SER A 75 8.87 -10.14 2.20
CA SER A 75 9.14 -11.31 1.33
C SER A 75 10.55 -11.87 1.51
N GLN A 76 11.49 -11.07 2.00
CA GLN A 76 12.86 -11.48 2.34
C GLN A 76 12.97 -12.11 3.73
N GLY A 77 11.93 -12.07 4.56
CA GLY A 77 11.91 -12.69 5.87
C GLY A 77 12.43 -11.82 7.01
N VAL A 78 12.32 -10.50 6.90
CA VAL A 78 12.74 -9.56 7.96
C VAL A 78 12.05 -9.84 9.30
N VAL A 79 10.76 -10.18 9.29
CA VAL A 79 10.01 -10.50 10.50
C VAL A 79 10.53 -11.76 11.16
N ASP A 80 10.80 -12.82 10.39
CA ASP A 80 11.37 -14.07 10.89
C ASP A 80 12.75 -13.83 11.54
N ALA A 81 13.60 -13.03 10.89
CA ALA A 81 14.92 -12.69 11.39
C ALA A 81 14.87 -11.92 12.73
N PHE A 82 14.01 -10.92 12.84
CA PHE A 82 13.82 -10.14 14.07
C PHE A 82 13.28 -11.01 15.20
N ARG A 83 12.27 -11.83 14.95
CA ARG A 83 11.70 -12.75 15.96
C ARG A 83 12.73 -13.77 16.44
N LYS A 84 13.54 -14.32 15.53
CA LYS A 84 14.65 -15.23 15.89
C LYS A 84 15.67 -14.54 16.80
N ALA A 85 15.88 -13.25 16.64
CA ALA A 85 16.76 -12.43 17.49
C ALA A 85 16.08 -11.94 18.79
N GLY A 86 14.83 -12.31 19.06
CA GLY A 86 14.07 -11.88 20.23
C GLY A 86 13.61 -10.42 20.19
N LEU A 87 13.55 -9.82 18.99
CA LEU A 87 13.15 -8.42 18.77
C LEU A 87 11.66 -8.33 18.41
N LYS A 88 10.95 -7.37 18.98
CA LYS A 88 9.55 -7.08 18.64
C LYS A 88 9.48 -6.42 17.26
N ILE A 89 8.65 -6.97 16.39
CA ILE A 89 8.40 -6.47 15.04
C ILE A 89 6.94 -6.70 14.65
N PHE A 90 6.32 -5.69 14.05
CA PHE A 90 4.96 -5.77 13.54
C PHE A 90 4.97 -6.02 12.03
N GLY A 91 4.52 -7.18 11.62
CA GLY A 91 4.45 -7.63 10.24
C GLY A 91 4.26 -9.14 10.13
N PRO A 92 3.87 -9.65 8.96
CA PRO A 92 3.74 -11.09 8.70
C PRO A 92 5.11 -11.76 8.51
N THR A 93 5.18 -13.05 8.84
CA THR A 93 6.32 -13.89 8.47
C THR A 93 6.46 -13.98 6.94
N LYS A 94 7.62 -14.41 6.46
CA LYS A 94 7.85 -14.67 5.03
C LYS A 94 6.80 -15.63 4.45
N ALA A 95 6.45 -16.68 5.19
CA ALA A 95 5.41 -17.64 4.78
C ALA A 95 4.03 -16.97 4.64
N ALA A 96 3.63 -16.14 5.61
CA ALA A 96 2.36 -15.42 5.57
C ALA A 96 2.35 -14.31 4.49
N ALA A 97 3.49 -13.68 4.23
CA ALA A 97 3.63 -12.65 3.21
C ALA A 97 3.43 -13.18 1.77
N GLN A 98 3.36 -14.49 1.57
CA GLN A 98 3.01 -15.08 0.27
C GLN A 98 1.62 -14.67 -0.22
N LEU A 99 0.71 -14.25 0.64
CA LEU A 99 -0.58 -13.67 0.23
C LEU A 99 -0.41 -12.45 -0.71
N GLU A 100 0.72 -11.74 -0.63
CA GLU A 100 1.06 -10.66 -1.56
C GLU A 100 2.15 -11.05 -2.54
N SER A 101 3.19 -11.76 -2.10
CA SER A 101 4.36 -12.07 -2.91
C SER A 101 4.11 -13.12 -3.99
N SER A 102 3.03 -13.88 -3.89
CA SER A 102 2.58 -14.85 -4.91
C SER A 102 1.07 -14.76 -5.13
N LYS A 103 0.68 -14.34 -6.30
CA LYS A 103 -0.74 -14.28 -6.70
C LYS A 103 -1.36 -15.67 -6.84
N ASP A 104 -0.56 -16.63 -7.33
CA ASP A 104 -0.98 -18.03 -7.42
C ASP A 104 -1.26 -18.61 -6.03
N PHE A 105 -0.38 -18.38 -5.05
CA PHE A 105 -0.61 -18.77 -3.67
C PHE A 105 -1.89 -18.12 -3.12
N ALA A 106 -2.06 -16.81 -3.30
CA ALA A 106 -3.24 -16.08 -2.82
C ALA A 106 -4.53 -16.60 -3.44
N LYS A 107 -4.53 -16.86 -4.75
CA LYS A 107 -5.71 -17.42 -5.44
C LYS A 107 -6.06 -18.82 -4.96
N ALA A 108 -5.09 -19.71 -4.88
CA ALA A 108 -5.29 -21.06 -4.36
C ALA A 108 -5.80 -21.05 -2.91
N PHE A 109 -5.26 -20.15 -2.09
CA PHE A 109 -5.70 -19.93 -0.72
C PHE A 109 -7.17 -19.47 -0.66
N MET A 110 -7.55 -18.46 -1.46
CA MET A 110 -8.92 -17.94 -1.48
C MET A 110 -9.94 -19.01 -1.91
N VAL A 111 -9.61 -19.82 -2.90
CA VAL A 111 -10.47 -20.93 -3.32
C VAL A 111 -10.61 -21.97 -2.20
N ARG A 112 -9.51 -22.38 -1.59
CA ARG A 112 -9.49 -23.40 -0.52
C ARG A 112 -10.31 -22.99 0.70
N HIS A 113 -10.33 -21.69 1.01
CA HIS A 113 -11.05 -21.13 2.16
C HIS A 113 -12.37 -20.44 1.79
N ASN A 114 -12.88 -20.63 0.56
CA ASN A 114 -14.14 -20.06 0.08
C ASN A 114 -14.23 -18.53 0.19
N ILE A 115 -13.13 -17.84 -0.05
CA ILE A 115 -13.07 -16.38 -0.05
C ILE A 115 -13.45 -15.87 -1.45
N PRO A 116 -14.43 -14.95 -1.59
CA PRO A 116 -14.87 -14.46 -2.88
C PRO A 116 -13.74 -13.78 -3.66
N THR A 117 -13.45 -14.25 -4.86
CA THR A 117 -12.46 -13.67 -5.78
C THR A 117 -12.87 -13.96 -7.24
N ALA A 118 -12.22 -13.31 -8.19
CA ALA A 118 -12.41 -13.55 -9.61
C ALA A 118 -12.04 -14.99 -10.00
N ALA A 119 -12.77 -15.58 -10.94
CA ALA A 119 -12.37 -16.83 -11.57
C ALA A 119 -10.98 -16.66 -12.21
N TYR A 120 -10.14 -17.69 -12.14
CA TYR A 120 -8.75 -17.58 -12.60
C TYR A 120 -8.19 -18.91 -13.10
N ALA A 121 -7.08 -18.81 -13.83
CA ALA A 121 -6.20 -19.93 -14.12
C ALA A 121 -4.74 -19.45 -14.15
N THR A 122 -3.81 -20.33 -13.85
CA THR A 122 -2.38 -20.03 -13.74
C THR A 122 -1.61 -20.78 -14.81
N PHE A 123 -0.65 -20.10 -15.45
CA PHE A 123 0.14 -20.66 -16.56
C PHE A 123 1.63 -20.33 -16.44
N THR A 124 2.44 -21.31 -16.77
CA THR A 124 3.90 -21.16 -17.01
C THR A 124 4.24 -21.35 -18.50
N ASP A 125 3.31 -21.86 -19.29
CA ASP A 125 3.43 -22.09 -20.73
C ASP A 125 2.61 -21.05 -21.49
N ALA A 126 3.28 -20.28 -22.36
CA ALA A 126 2.65 -19.21 -23.13
C ALA A 126 1.57 -19.71 -24.08
N LYS A 127 1.76 -20.89 -24.72
CA LYS A 127 0.77 -21.44 -25.64
C LYS A 127 -0.54 -21.78 -24.92
N LEU A 128 -0.46 -22.43 -23.75
CA LEU A 128 -1.63 -22.75 -22.95
C LEU A 128 -2.33 -21.48 -22.44
N ALA A 129 -1.60 -20.44 -22.08
CA ALA A 129 -2.14 -19.14 -21.71
C ALA A 129 -2.88 -18.48 -22.87
N HIS A 130 -2.32 -18.49 -24.08
CA HIS A 130 -2.95 -17.98 -25.29
C HIS A 130 -4.25 -18.75 -25.64
N ASP A 131 -4.23 -20.08 -25.56
CA ASP A 131 -5.39 -20.92 -25.80
C ASP A 131 -6.52 -20.59 -24.81
N TYR A 132 -6.18 -20.43 -23.52
CA TYR A 132 -7.14 -20.07 -22.47
C TYR A 132 -7.79 -18.71 -22.71
N VAL A 133 -7.00 -17.67 -23.02
CA VAL A 133 -7.52 -16.31 -23.30
C VAL A 133 -8.42 -16.31 -24.53
N THR A 134 -8.05 -17.05 -25.58
CA THR A 134 -8.88 -17.20 -26.79
C THR A 134 -10.23 -17.85 -26.46
N GLN A 135 -10.25 -18.81 -25.55
CA GLN A 135 -11.48 -19.48 -25.12
C GLN A 135 -12.36 -18.58 -24.22
N GLN A 136 -11.74 -17.83 -23.29
CA GLN A 136 -12.47 -16.99 -22.34
C GLN A 136 -12.97 -15.67 -22.97
N GLY A 137 -12.24 -15.14 -23.94
CA GLY A 137 -12.54 -13.84 -24.55
C GLY A 137 -12.00 -12.66 -23.75
N ALA A 138 -12.31 -11.46 -24.23
CA ALA A 138 -11.99 -10.19 -23.56
C ALA A 138 -13.30 -9.45 -23.19
N PRO A 139 -13.30 -8.57 -22.17
CA PRO A 139 -12.13 -8.17 -21.37
C PRO A 139 -11.66 -9.26 -20.39
N ILE A 140 -10.36 -9.26 -20.09
CA ILE A 140 -9.70 -10.23 -19.22
C ILE A 140 -8.48 -9.61 -18.56
N VAL A 141 -8.02 -10.12 -17.43
CA VAL A 141 -6.90 -9.55 -16.68
C VAL A 141 -5.73 -10.53 -16.66
N ILE A 142 -4.54 -10.05 -17.06
CA ILE A 142 -3.30 -10.82 -17.05
C ILE A 142 -2.38 -10.24 -15.98
N LYS A 143 -1.96 -11.09 -15.03
CA LYS A 143 -1.11 -10.67 -13.90
C LYS A 143 0.16 -11.51 -13.84
N ALA A 144 1.31 -10.88 -13.71
CA ALA A 144 2.54 -11.58 -13.32
C ALA A 144 2.41 -12.06 -11.87
N ASP A 145 2.89 -13.29 -11.59
CA ASP A 145 2.71 -13.91 -10.27
C ASP A 145 3.46 -13.18 -9.15
N GLY A 146 4.70 -12.77 -9.38
CA GLY A 146 5.54 -12.15 -8.36
C GLY A 146 5.32 -10.64 -8.17
N LEU A 147 6.15 -10.07 -7.29
CA LEU A 147 6.17 -8.62 -7.04
C LEU A 147 6.72 -7.88 -8.28
N ALA A 148 5.92 -7.00 -8.85
CA ALA A 148 6.24 -6.25 -10.06
C ALA A 148 5.98 -4.74 -9.95
N ALA A 149 5.89 -4.20 -8.75
CA ALA A 149 5.74 -2.77 -8.45
C ALA A 149 4.63 -2.08 -9.28
N GLY A 150 3.47 -2.74 -9.41
CA GLY A 150 2.32 -2.24 -10.17
C GLY A 150 2.41 -2.41 -11.70
N LYS A 151 3.55 -2.86 -12.22
CA LYS A 151 3.76 -3.08 -13.68
C LYS A 151 3.35 -4.47 -14.16
N GLY A 152 3.03 -5.37 -13.25
CA GLY A 152 2.69 -6.77 -13.54
C GLY A 152 1.21 -7.05 -13.75
N VAL A 153 0.37 -6.02 -13.96
CA VAL A 153 -1.08 -6.19 -14.18
C VAL A 153 -1.50 -5.49 -15.46
N VAL A 154 -2.11 -6.23 -16.36
CA VAL A 154 -2.68 -5.71 -17.59
C VAL A 154 -4.17 -6.05 -17.63
N VAL A 155 -5.01 -5.03 -17.62
CA VAL A 155 -6.44 -5.14 -17.90
C VAL A 155 -6.61 -5.06 -19.41
N ALA A 156 -6.75 -6.22 -20.05
CA ALA A 156 -6.87 -6.34 -21.49
C ALA A 156 -8.34 -6.19 -21.91
N MET A 157 -8.65 -5.11 -22.61
CA MET A 157 -10.00 -4.88 -23.14
C MET A 157 -10.23 -5.61 -24.46
N THR A 158 -9.16 -6.03 -25.13
CA THR A 158 -9.18 -6.79 -26.38
C THR A 158 -8.33 -8.04 -26.29
N LEU A 159 -8.58 -9.02 -27.15
CA LEU A 159 -7.76 -10.23 -27.24
C LEU A 159 -6.30 -9.90 -27.63
N ASP A 160 -6.10 -8.93 -28.52
CA ASP A 160 -4.75 -8.51 -28.94
C ASP A 160 -3.93 -7.97 -27.76
N GLU A 161 -4.54 -7.16 -26.89
CA GLU A 161 -3.91 -6.68 -25.67
C GLU A 161 -3.58 -7.84 -24.71
N ALA A 162 -4.48 -8.82 -24.57
CA ALA A 162 -4.26 -9.99 -23.73
C ALA A 162 -3.11 -10.86 -24.25
N HIS A 163 -3.08 -11.13 -25.53
CA HIS A 163 -1.99 -11.90 -26.16
C HIS A 163 -0.65 -11.17 -26.05
N ALA A 164 -0.61 -9.86 -26.26
CA ALA A 164 0.60 -9.05 -26.08
C ALA A 164 1.11 -9.08 -24.63
N ALA A 165 0.21 -9.04 -23.65
CA ALA A 165 0.58 -9.14 -22.24
C ALA A 165 1.20 -10.51 -21.88
N ILE A 166 0.62 -11.60 -22.39
CA ILE A 166 1.17 -12.96 -22.21
C ILE A 166 2.58 -13.05 -22.82
N ASP A 167 2.75 -12.58 -24.04
CA ASP A 167 4.06 -12.58 -24.71
C ASP A 167 5.10 -11.77 -23.92
N ALA A 168 4.74 -10.57 -23.47
CA ALA A 168 5.64 -9.73 -22.69
C ALA A 168 6.05 -10.36 -21.35
N MET A 169 5.17 -11.07 -20.68
CA MET A 169 5.43 -11.68 -19.37
C MET A 169 6.10 -13.04 -19.48
N LEU A 170 5.55 -13.96 -20.27
CA LEU A 170 6.02 -15.35 -20.35
C LEU A 170 7.07 -15.58 -21.44
N ALA A 171 6.84 -15.08 -22.67
CA ALA A 171 7.73 -15.38 -23.78
C ALA A 171 8.98 -14.48 -23.77
N ASP A 172 8.80 -13.18 -23.58
CA ASP A 172 9.90 -12.20 -23.58
C ASP A 172 10.58 -12.06 -22.20
N ASN A 173 9.95 -12.60 -21.14
CA ASN A 173 10.42 -12.54 -19.76
C ASN A 173 10.78 -11.11 -19.29
N LYS A 174 10.02 -10.11 -19.71
CA LYS A 174 10.28 -8.68 -19.40
C LYS A 174 10.25 -8.36 -17.90
N LEU A 175 9.62 -9.21 -17.09
CA LEU A 175 9.53 -9.06 -15.64
C LEU A 175 10.42 -10.05 -14.86
N GLY A 176 11.31 -10.76 -15.54
CA GLY A 176 12.22 -11.72 -14.91
C GLY A 176 11.49 -12.80 -14.12
N ALA A 177 11.96 -13.11 -12.92
CA ALA A 177 11.37 -14.16 -12.08
C ALA A 177 9.89 -13.89 -11.72
N ALA A 178 9.47 -12.63 -11.63
CA ALA A 178 8.07 -12.26 -11.35
C ALA A 178 7.13 -12.63 -12.51
N GLY A 179 7.64 -12.64 -13.75
CA GLY A 179 6.89 -13.00 -14.95
C GLY A 179 6.98 -14.46 -15.37
N ALA A 180 7.74 -15.30 -14.63
CA ALA A 180 7.89 -16.73 -14.96
C ALA A 180 6.57 -17.52 -14.87
N ARG A 181 5.56 -16.94 -14.26
CA ARG A 181 4.20 -17.45 -14.16
C ARG A 181 3.20 -16.30 -14.29
N VAL A 182 2.08 -16.55 -14.96
CA VAL A 182 0.98 -15.58 -15.04
C VAL A 182 -0.29 -16.15 -14.43
N VAL A 183 -1.04 -15.29 -13.80
CA VAL A 183 -2.41 -15.54 -13.34
C VAL A 183 -3.35 -14.77 -14.24
N ILE A 184 -4.25 -15.48 -14.91
CA ILE A 184 -5.27 -14.90 -15.81
C ILE A 184 -6.59 -14.92 -15.08
N GLU A 185 -7.23 -13.75 -14.95
CA GLU A 185 -8.43 -13.56 -14.16
C GLU A 185 -9.59 -13.00 -14.97
N GLU A 186 -10.80 -13.37 -14.55
CA GLU A 186 -12.04 -12.72 -14.95
C GLU A 186 -11.95 -11.21 -14.71
N PHE A 187 -12.41 -10.42 -15.69
CA PHE A 187 -12.55 -8.98 -15.52
C PHE A 187 -13.76 -8.67 -14.62
N LEU A 188 -13.52 -7.97 -13.52
CA LEU A 188 -14.55 -7.56 -12.58
C LEU A 188 -14.97 -6.10 -12.83
N GLN A 189 -16.28 -5.85 -12.73
CA GLN A 189 -16.86 -4.50 -12.85
C GLN A 189 -17.34 -3.99 -11.50
N GLY A 190 -17.11 -2.72 -11.23
CA GLY A 190 -17.52 -2.07 -9.98
C GLY A 190 -16.59 -0.92 -9.59
N GLU A 191 -16.65 -0.56 -8.31
CA GLU A 191 -15.72 0.37 -7.70
C GLU A 191 -14.69 -0.37 -6.85
N GLU A 192 -13.43 -0.02 -7.03
CA GLU A 192 -12.35 -0.53 -6.18
C GLU A 192 -12.34 0.18 -4.83
N ALA A 193 -12.05 -0.57 -3.78
CA ALA A 193 -11.83 -0.04 -2.44
C ALA A 193 -10.70 -0.78 -1.73
N SER A 194 -10.04 -0.06 -0.82
CA SER A 194 -8.97 -0.58 0.03
C SER A 194 -9.51 -0.81 1.44
N PHE A 195 -9.50 -2.06 1.88
CA PHE A 195 -9.99 -2.46 3.19
C PHE A 195 -8.83 -2.98 4.03
N MET A 196 -8.48 -2.26 5.09
CA MET A 196 -7.29 -2.54 5.89
C MET A 196 -7.66 -2.91 7.32
N VAL A 197 -6.96 -3.91 7.85
CA VAL A 197 -7.09 -4.36 9.22
C VAL A 197 -5.72 -4.60 9.85
N MET A 198 -5.65 -4.57 11.18
CA MET A 198 -4.54 -5.13 11.95
C MET A 198 -4.94 -6.53 12.42
N VAL A 199 -3.98 -7.45 12.43
CA VAL A 199 -4.18 -8.85 12.81
C VAL A 199 -3.06 -9.29 13.75
N ASP A 200 -3.40 -10.05 14.80
CA ASP A 200 -2.45 -10.58 15.78
C ASP A 200 -2.31 -12.12 15.75
N GLY A 201 -2.72 -12.73 14.65
CA GLY A 201 -2.79 -14.19 14.49
C GLY A 201 -4.21 -14.74 14.61
N LYS A 202 -5.05 -14.15 15.43
CA LYS A 202 -6.45 -14.57 15.66
C LYS A 202 -7.45 -13.42 15.72
N ASN A 203 -7.07 -12.30 16.36
CA ASN A 203 -7.91 -11.14 16.53
C ASN A 203 -7.73 -10.15 15.38
N ILE A 204 -8.77 -9.43 15.07
CA ILE A 204 -8.82 -8.49 13.94
C ILE A 204 -9.30 -7.14 14.44
N LEU A 205 -8.56 -6.08 14.12
CA LEU A 205 -8.95 -4.71 14.39
C LEU A 205 -9.07 -3.96 13.06
N ALA A 206 -10.30 -3.57 12.70
CA ALA A 206 -10.53 -2.84 11.45
C ALA A 206 -9.96 -1.42 11.52
N LEU A 207 -9.30 -1.00 10.45
CA LEU A 207 -8.84 0.36 10.23
C LEU A 207 -9.82 1.12 9.32
N ALA A 208 -9.57 2.41 9.09
CA ALA A 208 -10.35 3.18 8.14
C ALA A 208 -10.16 2.66 6.71
N THR A 209 -11.24 2.69 5.94
CA THR A 209 -11.22 2.35 4.51
C THR A 209 -10.66 3.48 3.67
N SER A 210 -10.25 3.19 2.44
CA SER A 210 -9.74 4.17 1.49
C SER A 210 -10.08 3.76 0.06
N GLN A 211 -10.02 4.72 -0.86
CA GLN A 211 -10.01 4.47 -2.31
C GLN A 211 -8.82 5.19 -2.91
N ASP A 212 -8.09 4.52 -3.80
CA ASP A 212 -6.96 5.09 -4.53
C ASP A 212 -7.31 5.35 -6.00
N HIS A 213 -6.43 6.12 -6.67
CA HIS A 213 -6.47 6.41 -8.10
C HIS A 213 -5.23 5.85 -8.76
N LYS A 214 -5.36 4.73 -9.47
CA LYS A 214 -4.21 3.99 -10.03
C LYS A 214 -3.70 4.51 -11.37
N ARG A 215 -4.53 5.19 -12.15
CA ARG A 215 -4.13 5.74 -13.45
C ARG A 215 -3.41 7.06 -13.32
N LEU A 216 -2.45 7.30 -14.21
CA LEU A 216 -1.58 8.50 -14.20
C LEU A 216 -2.35 9.79 -14.45
N LEU A 217 -3.29 9.78 -15.38
CA LEU A 217 -3.96 10.97 -15.89
C LEU A 217 -5.39 11.10 -15.36
N ASP A 218 -5.92 12.32 -15.42
CA ASP A 218 -7.31 12.63 -15.09
C ASP A 218 -8.29 11.73 -15.86
N ALA A 219 -9.49 11.56 -15.30
CA ALA A 219 -10.54 10.69 -15.85
C ALA A 219 -10.11 9.20 -15.97
N ASP A 220 -9.17 8.76 -15.13
CA ASP A 220 -8.63 7.40 -15.13
C ASP A 220 -8.03 6.98 -16.48
N LEU A 221 -7.33 7.89 -17.11
CA LEU A 221 -6.61 7.68 -18.37
C LEU A 221 -5.12 7.43 -18.13
N GLY A 222 -4.44 6.99 -19.18
CA GLY A 222 -2.99 6.73 -19.15
C GLY A 222 -2.62 5.39 -18.50
N PRO A 223 -1.33 5.15 -18.24
CA PRO A 223 -0.85 3.91 -17.68
C PRO A 223 -1.22 3.75 -16.20
N ASN A 224 -1.22 2.49 -15.73
CA ASN A 224 -1.28 2.19 -14.30
C ASN A 224 -0.02 2.67 -13.59
N THR A 225 -0.18 3.08 -12.35
CA THR A 225 0.88 3.55 -11.46
C THR A 225 0.81 2.86 -10.10
N GLY A 226 1.67 3.25 -9.18
CA GLY A 226 1.58 2.84 -7.78
C GLY A 226 0.44 3.52 -7.00
N GLY A 227 -0.26 4.47 -7.61
CA GLY A 227 -1.31 5.31 -7.02
C GLY A 227 -0.98 6.79 -7.10
N MET A 228 -1.89 7.58 -7.67
CA MET A 228 -1.74 9.03 -7.87
C MET A 228 -2.47 9.86 -6.82
N GLY A 229 -3.13 9.21 -5.89
CA GLY A 229 -3.85 9.84 -4.79
C GLY A 229 -4.83 8.86 -4.15
N ALA A 230 -5.31 9.23 -2.98
CA ALA A 230 -6.29 8.44 -2.25
C ALA A 230 -7.09 9.32 -1.28
N TYR A 231 -8.23 8.84 -0.87
CA TYR A 231 -9.03 9.48 0.18
C TYR A 231 -9.58 8.44 1.17
N SER A 232 -9.88 8.87 2.35
CA SER A 232 -10.43 8.06 3.45
C SER A 232 -11.49 8.87 4.23
N PRO A 233 -12.62 8.27 4.64
CA PRO A 233 -13.02 6.89 4.34
C PRO A 233 -13.49 6.71 2.91
N ALA A 234 -13.69 5.46 2.49
CA ALA A 234 -14.29 5.10 1.20
C ALA A 234 -15.82 5.09 1.29
N PRO A 235 -16.55 6.03 0.65
CA PRO A 235 -18.02 6.05 0.74
C PRO A 235 -18.70 4.80 0.18
N VAL A 236 -18.08 4.15 -0.81
CA VAL A 236 -18.59 2.90 -1.40
C VAL A 236 -18.62 1.75 -0.39
N VAL A 237 -17.78 1.78 0.64
CA VAL A 237 -17.79 0.81 1.74
C VAL A 237 -18.79 1.26 2.80
N THR A 238 -20.06 1.02 2.52
CA THR A 238 -21.16 1.27 3.47
C THR A 238 -21.04 0.34 4.70
N PRO A 239 -21.75 0.61 5.81
CA PRO A 239 -21.77 -0.30 6.96
C PRO A 239 -22.16 -1.75 6.60
N THR A 240 -23.08 -1.93 5.66
CA THR A 240 -23.48 -3.26 5.15
C THR A 240 -22.35 -3.95 4.41
N ILE A 241 -21.67 -3.24 3.51
CA ILE A 241 -20.51 -3.74 2.79
C ILE A 241 -19.36 -4.05 3.76
N HIS A 242 -19.10 -3.17 4.73
CA HIS A 242 -18.07 -3.40 5.75
C HIS A 242 -18.32 -4.70 6.52
N ALA A 243 -19.54 -4.92 7.01
CA ALA A 243 -19.91 -6.14 7.70
C ALA A 243 -19.76 -7.40 6.81
N LYS A 244 -20.13 -7.29 5.53
CA LYS A 244 -19.98 -8.36 4.53
C LYS A 244 -18.51 -8.71 4.31
N VAL A 245 -17.64 -7.71 4.13
CA VAL A 245 -16.20 -7.90 3.94
C VAL A 245 -15.56 -8.58 5.15
N MET A 246 -15.89 -8.11 6.36
CA MET A 246 -15.39 -8.74 7.59
C MET A 246 -15.80 -10.20 7.69
N ARG A 247 -17.07 -10.53 7.39
CA ARG A 247 -17.61 -11.89 7.50
C ARG A 247 -17.12 -12.84 6.40
N GLU A 248 -17.04 -12.37 5.15
CA GLU A 248 -16.82 -13.23 3.99
C GLU A 248 -15.38 -13.23 3.47
N ILE A 249 -14.59 -12.22 3.82
CA ILE A 249 -13.21 -12.05 3.31
C ILE A 249 -12.20 -12.04 4.45
N ILE A 250 -12.28 -11.08 5.37
CA ILE A 250 -11.23 -10.86 6.37
C ILE A 250 -11.16 -11.99 7.39
N LYS A 251 -12.28 -12.31 8.04
CA LYS A 251 -12.32 -13.39 9.04
C LYS A 251 -11.92 -14.74 8.45
N PRO A 252 -12.46 -15.18 7.29
CA PRO A 252 -12.02 -16.42 6.64
C PRO A 252 -10.54 -16.42 6.27
N THR A 253 -9.97 -15.26 5.90
CA THR A 253 -8.52 -15.14 5.60
C THR A 253 -7.69 -15.38 6.85
N VAL A 254 -8.00 -14.74 7.95
CA VAL A 254 -7.24 -14.87 9.20
C VAL A 254 -7.37 -16.29 9.77
N GLU A 255 -8.56 -16.84 9.81
CA GLU A 255 -8.82 -18.21 10.26
C GLU A 255 -8.18 -19.26 9.33
N GLY A 256 -8.24 -19.03 8.01
CA GLY A 256 -7.63 -19.91 7.02
C GLY A 256 -6.11 -19.94 7.10
N MET A 257 -5.46 -18.81 7.31
CA MET A 257 -4.02 -18.72 7.51
C MET A 257 -3.59 -19.48 8.77
N ALA A 258 -4.32 -19.34 9.87
CA ALA A 258 -4.05 -20.09 11.09
C ALA A 258 -4.26 -21.61 10.89
N LYS A 259 -5.33 -22.00 10.19
CA LYS A 259 -5.63 -23.40 9.87
C LYS A 259 -4.55 -24.02 8.97
N ASP A 260 -3.99 -23.27 8.05
CA ASP A 260 -2.91 -23.73 7.17
C ASP A 260 -1.53 -23.74 7.90
N GLY A 261 -1.47 -23.40 9.18
CA GLY A 261 -0.24 -23.42 10.00
C GLY A 261 0.67 -22.21 9.80
N ILE A 262 0.18 -21.16 9.17
CA ILE A 262 0.91 -19.90 8.91
C ILE A 262 0.08 -18.70 9.44
N PRO A 263 -0.12 -18.56 10.74
CA PRO A 263 -0.93 -17.49 11.31
C PRO A 263 -0.42 -16.12 10.89
N TYR A 264 -1.35 -15.22 10.61
CA TYR A 264 -1.05 -13.89 10.09
C TYR A 264 -0.98 -12.88 11.25
N THR A 265 0.13 -12.16 11.34
CA THR A 265 0.30 -10.98 12.21
C THR A 265 0.77 -9.81 11.38
N GLY A 266 0.16 -8.64 11.53
CA GLY A 266 0.55 -7.45 10.78
C GLY A 266 -0.65 -6.71 10.21
N PHE A 267 -0.39 -5.76 9.32
CA PHE A 267 -1.42 -5.17 8.49
C PHE A 267 -1.85 -6.15 7.39
N LEU A 268 -3.14 -6.28 7.20
CA LEU A 268 -3.72 -7.01 6.08
C LEU A 268 -4.60 -6.05 5.29
N TYR A 269 -4.27 -5.87 4.02
CA TYR A 269 -5.00 -5.04 3.08
C TYR A 269 -5.68 -5.93 2.04
N ALA A 270 -7.01 -5.94 2.04
CA ALA A 270 -7.81 -6.54 0.96
C ALA A 270 -8.17 -5.47 -0.06
N GLY A 271 -7.68 -5.61 -1.28
CA GLY A 271 -8.15 -4.87 -2.44
C GLY A 271 -9.47 -5.47 -2.92
N LEU A 272 -10.52 -4.66 -2.95
CA LEU A 272 -11.89 -5.11 -3.21
C LEU A 272 -12.42 -4.54 -4.52
N MET A 273 -13.24 -5.33 -5.21
CA MET A 273 -14.16 -4.85 -6.23
C MET A 273 -15.58 -4.96 -5.69
N ILE A 274 -16.28 -3.83 -5.63
CA ILE A 274 -17.66 -3.72 -5.16
C ILE A 274 -18.55 -3.43 -6.35
N SER A 275 -19.38 -4.38 -6.72
CA SER A 275 -20.31 -4.24 -7.84
C SER A 275 -21.51 -3.34 -7.49
N PRO A 276 -22.23 -2.80 -8.48
CA PRO A 276 -23.39 -1.95 -8.25
C PRO A 276 -24.50 -2.59 -7.40
N ASN A 277 -24.62 -3.92 -7.42
CA ASN A 277 -25.60 -4.67 -6.63
C ASN A 277 -25.10 -5.04 -5.22
N GLY A 278 -23.89 -4.59 -4.83
CA GLY A 278 -23.32 -4.82 -3.51
C GLY A 278 -22.60 -6.17 -3.33
N ASP A 279 -22.32 -6.89 -4.41
CA ASP A 279 -21.43 -8.04 -4.35
C ASP A 279 -19.99 -7.57 -4.21
N VAL A 280 -19.22 -8.30 -3.41
CA VAL A 280 -17.81 -7.97 -3.14
C VAL A 280 -16.94 -9.16 -3.52
N LYS A 281 -15.92 -8.90 -4.32
CA LYS A 281 -14.85 -9.86 -4.63
C LYS A 281 -13.49 -9.29 -4.26
N THR A 282 -12.60 -10.14 -3.79
CA THR A 282 -11.21 -9.79 -3.49
C THR A 282 -10.42 -9.74 -4.80
N LEU A 283 -9.79 -8.59 -5.08
CA LEU A 283 -8.87 -8.43 -6.20
C LEU A 283 -7.50 -8.99 -5.86
N GLU A 284 -7.00 -8.63 -4.69
CA GLU A 284 -5.69 -9.02 -4.18
C GLU A 284 -5.59 -8.80 -2.67
N PHE A 285 -4.61 -9.44 -2.04
CA PHE A 285 -4.16 -9.09 -0.71
C PHE A 285 -2.81 -8.38 -0.78
N ASN A 286 -2.63 -7.40 0.11
CA ASN A 286 -1.32 -6.81 0.40
C ASN A 286 -1.02 -7.03 1.88
N CYS A 287 0.21 -7.41 2.19
CA CYS A 287 0.64 -7.80 3.54
C CYS A 287 1.23 -6.62 4.33
N ARG A 288 0.80 -5.43 4.00
CA ARG A 288 1.24 -4.15 4.53
C ARG A 288 0.18 -3.08 4.24
N MET A 289 0.37 -1.89 4.77
CA MET A 289 -0.46 -0.74 4.43
C MET A 289 -0.29 -0.32 2.95
N GLY A 290 -1.31 0.30 2.37
CA GLY A 290 -1.25 0.84 1.02
C GLY A 290 -0.44 2.13 0.91
N ASP A 291 0.04 2.44 -0.27
CA ASP A 291 0.69 3.71 -0.61
C ASP A 291 0.11 4.22 -1.95
N PRO A 292 -0.73 5.27 -1.98
CA PRO A 292 -0.79 6.38 -1.02
C PRO A 292 -1.96 6.36 0.00
N GLU A 293 -2.55 5.23 0.32
CA GLU A 293 -3.70 5.16 1.24
C GLU A 293 -3.32 5.44 2.70
N THR A 294 -2.10 5.08 3.11
CA THR A 294 -1.61 5.27 4.50
C THR A 294 -1.64 6.73 4.92
N GLN A 295 -1.28 7.66 4.04
CA GLN A 295 -1.19 9.07 4.33
C GLN A 295 -2.54 9.64 4.79
N PRO A 296 -3.64 9.52 4.04
CA PRO A 296 -4.94 9.99 4.52
C PRO A 296 -5.47 9.18 5.73
N ILE A 297 -5.19 7.89 5.81
CA ILE A 297 -5.63 7.06 6.95
C ILE A 297 -4.95 7.52 8.24
N MET A 298 -3.63 7.74 8.24
CA MET A 298 -2.88 8.18 9.42
C MET A 298 -3.26 9.60 9.87
N MET A 299 -3.60 10.49 8.94
CA MET A 299 -4.14 11.81 9.27
C MET A 299 -5.46 11.73 10.06
N ARG A 300 -6.27 10.69 9.82
CA ARG A 300 -7.56 10.49 10.51
C ARG A 300 -7.45 9.66 11.80
N LEU A 301 -6.39 8.87 11.98
CA LEU A 301 -6.23 8.04 13.17
C LEU A 301 -5.95 8.92 14.39
N LYS A 302 -6.83 8.89 15.40
CA LYS A 302 -6.63 9.56 16.68
C LYS A 302 -5.94 8.67 17.71
N SER A 303 -6.19 7.37 17.65
CA SER A 303 -5.57 6.39 18.54
C SER A 303 -4.04 6.38 18.39
N ASP A 304 -3.37 5.99 19.45
CA ASP A 304 -1.93 5.78 19.47
C ASP A 304 -1.55 4.54 18.65
N LEU A 305 -0.85 4.76 17.55
CA LEU A 305 -0.44 3.69 16.64
C LEU A 305 0.53 2.69 17.30
N VAL A 306 1.43 3.17 18.17
CA VAL A 306 2.39 2.30 18.87
C VAL A 306 1.64 1.35 19.80
N ALA A 307 0.70 1.87 20.60
CA ALA A 307 -0.11 1.03 21.49
C ALA A 307 -0.93 -0.02 20.73
N LEU A 308 -1.51 0.35 19.58
CA LEU A 308 -2.22 -0.61 18.72
C LEU A 308 -1.29 -1.73 18.22
N MET A 309 -0.07 -1.38 17.81
CA MET A 309 0.91 -2.36 17.32
C MET A 309 1.45 -3.24 18.45
N GLU A 310 1.63 -2.71 19.65
CA GLU A 310 1.98 -3.51 20.84
C GLU A 310 0.92 -4.54 21.15
N HIS A 311 -0.36 -4.15 21.14
CA HIS A 311 -1.47 -5.10 21.26
C HIS A 311 -1.41 -6.20 20.20
N ALA A 312 -1.07 -5.85 18.95
CA ALA A 312 -0.97 -6.82 17.87
C ALA A 312 0.22 -7.79 18.08
N VAL A 313 1.37 -7.27 18.47
CA VAL A 313 2.57 -8.10 18.74
C VAL A 313 2.38 -9.01 19.95
N ASP A 314 1.67 -8.52 20.96
CA ASP A 314 1.42 -9.24 22.20
C ASP A 314 0.16 -10.16 22.13
N GLY A 315 -0.55 -10.20 20.99
CA GLY A 315 -1.73 -11.07 20.78
C GLY A 315 -2.98 -10.65 21.56
N THR A 316 -3.14 -9.35 21.80
CA THR A 316 -4.20 -8.75 22.63
C THR A 316 -5.01 -7.70 21.89
N LEU A 317 -5.11 -7.79 20.56
CA LEU A 317 -5.91 -6.83 19.74
C LEU A 317 -7.40 -6.81 20.11
N ASP A 318 -7.92 -7.86 20.72
CA ASP A 318 -9.29 -7.91 21.25
C ASP A 318 -9.55 -6.91 22.39
N ARG A 319 -8.50 -6.30 22.96
CA ARG A 319 -8.55 -5.25 23.97
C ARG A 319 -8.32 -3.85 23.43
N ALA A 320 -8.03 -3.73 22.14
CA ALA A 320 -7.73 -2.47 21.48
C ALA A 320 -8.94 -1.94 20.74
N GLU A 321 -9.09 -0.62 20.74
CA GLU A 321 -10.10 0.10 19.98
C GLU A 321 -9.45 1.23 19.18
N THR A 322 -10.04 1.57 18.03
CA THR A 322 -9.60 2.69 17.21
C THR A 322 -10.55 3.87 17.31
N GLU A 323 -9.99 5.05 17.50
CA GLU A 323 -10.70 6.33 17.41
C GLU A 323 -10.25 7.07 16.14
N TRP A 324 -11.22 7.61 15.41
CA TRP A 324 -11.02 8.28 14.12
C TRP A 324 -11.51 9.71 14.11
N ASP A 325 -10.77 10.58 13.44
CA ASP A 325 -11.31 11.88 13.02
C ASP A 325 -12.47 11.62 12.05
N ARG A 326 -13.59 12.29 12.27
CA ARG A 326 -14.80 12.13 11.45
C ARG A 326 -14.68 12.80 10.09
N ARG A 327 -13.74 13.73 9.95
CA ARG A 327 -13.46 14.40 8.69
C ARG A 327 -12.91 13.43 7.67
N PHE A 328 -13.04 13.80 6.40
CA PHE A 328 -12.35 13.11 5.30
C PHE A 328 -10.89 13.56 5.25
N ALA A 329 -10.03 12.66 4.80
CA ALA A 329 -8.67 12.99 4.42
C ALA A 329 -8.47 12.64 2.95
N LEU A 330 -7.74 13.49 2.21
CA LEU A 330 -7.45 13.27 0.80
C LEU A 330 -5.99 13.61 0.54
N GLY A 331 -5.28 12.70 -0.13
CA GLY A 331 -3.89 12.85 -0.53
C GLY A 331 -3.74 12.92 -2.04
N VAL A 332 -2.98 13.91 -2.52
CA VAL A 332 -2.61 14.06 -3.93
C VAL A 332 -1.13 13.74 -4.08
N VAL A 333 -0.82 12.77 -4.93
CA VAL A 333 0.57 12.40 -5.24
C VAL A 333 1.11 13.32 -6.31
N MET A 334 2.32 13.84 -6.07
CA MET A 334 3.12 14.53 -7.07
C MET A 334 4.26 13.60 -7.49
N ALA A 335 4.36 13.34 -8.79
CA ALA A 335 5.32 12.42 -9.38
C ALA A 335 6.38 13.14 -10.23
N SER A 336 7.55 12.52 -10.38
CA SER A 336 8.62 13.00 -11.25
C SER A 336 8.22 12.99 -12.73
N ALA A 337 8.92 13.78 -13.52
CA ALA A 337 8.84 13.70 -14.98
C ALA A 337 9.09 12.26 -15.45
N ASN A 338 8.35 11.82 -16.46
CA ASN A 338 8.41 10.50 -17.08
C ASN A 338 7.94 9.32 -16.21
N TYR A 339 7.46 9.56 -14.98
CA TYR A 339 6.81 8.51 -14.18
C TYR A 339 5.56 8.01 -14.93
N PRO A 340 5.21 6.71 -14.93
CA PRO A 340 5.84 5.59 -14.19
C PRO A 340 6.93 4.85 -14.96
N ASP A 341 7.30 5.28 -16.15
CA ASP A 341 8.24 4.55 -17.03
C ASP A 341 9.69 4.71 -16.55
N THR A 342 10.33 5.84 -16.89
CA THR A 342 11.70 6.14 -16.47
C THR A 342 11.73 7.51 -15.79
N PRO A 343 11.48 7.59 -14.46
CA PRO A 343 11.43 8.86 -13.76
C PRO A 343 12.74 9.64 -13.86
N ARG A 344 12.63 10.95 -14.13
CA ARG A 344 13.79 11.84 -14.05
C ARG A 344 14.06 12.20 -12.60
N LEU A 345 15.31 12.08 -12.17
CA LEU A 345 15.76 12.31 -10.80
C LEU A 345 16.63 13.57 -10.70
N GLY A 346 16.71 14.14 -9.51
CA GLY A 346 17.60 15.26 -9.19
C GLY A 346 17.00 16.63 -9.39
N ASP A 347 15.70 16.74 -9.68
CA ASP A 347 15.03 18.05 -9.79
C ASP A 347 14.80 18.66 -8.39
N GLU A 348 15.19 19.92 -8.20
CA GLU A 348 14.98 20.64 -6.95
C GLU A 348 13.50 20.90 -6.71
N ILE A 349 13.06 20.66 -5.48
CA ILE A 349 11.69 20.91 -5.03
C ILE A 349 11.68 22.20 -4.23
N VAL A 350 10.87 23.18 -4.66
CA VAL A 350 10.68 24.46 -4.01
C VAL A 350 9.24 24.66 -3.58
N GLY A 351 9.00 25.59 -2.66
CA GLY A 351 7.63 25.89 -2.19
C GLY A 351 7.10 24.92 -1.14
N LEU A 352 7.94 24.05 -0.58
CA LEU A 352 7.53 23.17 0.52
C LEU A 352 7.10 24.02 1.73
N PRO A 353 5.89 23.82 2.26
CA PRO A 353 5.40 24.59 3.40
C PRO A 353 6.16 24.21 4.69
N LYS A 354 6.39 25.19 5.56
CA LYS A 354 7.07 24.97 6.85
C LYS A 354 6.14 24.45 7.93
N GLN A 355 4.91 24.92 7.93
CA GLN A 355 3.87 24.52 8.88
C GLN A 355 2.52 24.49 8.18
N LEU A 356 1.73 23.47 8.46
CA LEU A 356 0.37 23.32 7.96
C LEU A 356 -0.57 22.98 9.11
N THR A 357 -1.80 23.46 9.02
CA THR A 357 -2.91 23.07 9.91
C THR A 357 -3.84 22.15 9.16
N ASP A 358 -4.19 21.01 9.76
CA ASP A 358 -5.05 19.99 9.16
C ASP A 358 -4.57 19.45 7.80
N ALA A 359 -3.28 19.57 7.54
CA ALA A 359 -2.64 19.06 6.33
C ALA A 359 -1.18 18.68 6.60
N HIS A 360 -0.63 17.83 5.75
CA HIS A 360 0.77 17.43 5.79
C HIS A 360 1.29 17.10 4.39
N VAL A 361 2.58 17.37 4.14
CA VAL A 361 3.27 16.95 2.92
C VAL A 361 4.17 15.77 3.28
N PHE A 362 3.76 14.58 2.93
CA PHE A 362 4.55 13.37 3.12
C PHE A 362 5.52 13.20 1.94
N HIS A 363 6.78 12.96 2.26
CA HIS A 363 7.82 12.71 1.27
C HIS A 363 7.89 11.23 0.92
N ALA A 364 8.14 10.95 -0.36
CA ALA A 364 8.43 9.62 -0.89
C ALA A 364 9.80 9.63 -1.58
N GLY A 365 9.85 9.63 -2.88
CA GLY A 365 11.09 9.69 -3.66
C GLY A 365 11.77 11.06 -3.58
N THR A 366 12.32 11.38 -2.43
CA THR A 366 13.09 12.62 -2.17
C THR A 366 14.38 12.31 -1.43
N VAL A 367 15.40 13.12 -1.66
CA VAL A 367 16.69 13.05 -0.96
C VAL A 367 17.23 14.47 -0.73
N LEU A 368 18.02 14.65 0.33
CA LEU A 368 18.76 15.88 0.54
C LEU A 368 20.04 15.86 -0.30
N ASN A 369 20.23 16.89 -1.12
CA ASN A 369 21.44 17.12 -1.88
C ASN A 369 21.93 18.55 -1.64
N ASN A 370 23.06 18.71 -0.98
CA ASN A 370 23.63 20.02 -0.61
C ASN A 370 22.61 20.92 0.11
N GLY A 371 21.85 20.38 1.03
CA GLY A 371 20.83 21.10 1.81
C GLY A 371 19.53 21.39 1.07
N LYS A 372 19.39 20.95 -0.17
CA LYS A 372 18.19 21.08 -0.98
C LYS A 372 17.45 19.76 -1.07
N VAL A 373 16.12 19.80 -1.07
CA VAL A 373 15.29 18.63 -1.33
C VAL A 373 15.19 18.45 -2.84
N VAL A 374 15.56 17.27 -3.34
CA VAL A 374 15.49 16.93 -4.76
C VAL A 374 14.74 15.62 -4.97
N THR A 375 14.20 15.42 -6.18
CA THR A 375 13.53 14.18 -6.56
C THR A 375 14.53 13.02 -6.63
N SER A 376 14.15 11.86 -6.10
CA SER A 376 14.96 10.63 -6.10
C SER A 376 14.17 9.37 -6.45
N GLY A 377 12.91 9.51 -6.84
CA GLY A 377 12.03 8.41 -7.18
C GLY A 377 10.87 8.85 -8.06
N GLY A 378 10.02 7.89 -8.44
CA GLY A 378 8.87 8.14 -9.31
C GLY A 378 7.79 8.96 -8.63
N ARG A 379 7.21 8.45 -7.54
CA ARG A 379 6.31 9.23 -6.68
C ARG A 379 7.15 10.00 -5.67
N VAL A 380 6.95 11.30 -5.60
CA VAL A 380 7.86 12.23 -4.92
C VAL A 380 7.28 12.73 -3.60
N LEU A 381 6.05 13.23 -3.65
CA LEU A 381 5.33 13.78 -2.50
C LEU A 381 3.89 13.29 -2.50
N CYS A 382 3.27 13.25 -1.31
CA CYS A 382 1.83 13.13 -1.15
C CYS A 382 1.34 14.28 -0.28
N VAL A 383 0.62 15.21 -0.88
CA VAL A 383 0.01 16.34 -0.18
C VAL A 383 -1.34 15.91 0.36
N THR A 384 -1.47 15.85 1.67
CA THR A 384 -2.65 15.29 2.33
C THR A 384 -3.32 16.33 3.21
N ALA A 385 -4.64 16.46 3.11
CA ALA A 385 -5.41 17.42 3.89
C ALA A 385 -6.70 16.79 4.45
N LEU A 386 -7.13 17.29 5.62
CA LEU A 386 -8.41 16.98 6.24
C LEU A 386 -9.49 17.99 5.80
N GLY A 387 -10.74 17.55 5.74
CA GLY A 387 -11.88 18.43 5.46
C GLY A 387 -13.20 17.80 5.87
N GLU A 388 -14.17 18.62 6.24
CA GLU A 388 -15.52 18.18 6.63
C GLU A 388 -16.22 17.40 5.51
N THR A 389 -15.85 17.67 4.27
CA THR A 389 -16.31 16.94 3.07
C THR A 389 -15.09 16.55 2.22
N VAL A 390 -15.26 15.55 1.35
CA VAL A 390 -14.21 15.19 0.38
C VAL A 390 -13.82 16.39 -0.49
N LYS A 391 -14.82 17.18 -0.93
CA LYS A 391 -14.60 18.38 -1.73
C LYS A 391 -13.75 19.42 -0.99
N PHE A 392 -14.00 19.62 0.29
CA PHE A 392 -13.22 20.57 1.09
C PHE A 392 -11.78 20.06 1.30
N ALA A 393 -11.59 18.78 1.64
CA ALA A 393 -10.27 18.17 1.73
C ALA A 393 -9.50 18.27 0.40
N GLN A 394 -10.17 18.02 -0.71
CA GLN A 394 -9.63 18.17 -2.07
C GLN A 394 -9.13 19.61 -2.31
N GLN A 395 -9.97 20.61 -2.04
CA GLN A 395 -9.60 22.01 -2.23
C GLN A 395 -8.39 22.42 -1.39
N GLN A 396 -8.32 21.97 -0.12
CA GLN A 396 -7.19 22.25 0.75
C GLN A 396 -5.89 21.58 0.24
N ALA A 397 -5.97 20.32 -0.20
CA ALA A 397 -4.81 19.62 -0.74
C ALA A 397 -4.28 20.30 -2.02
N TYR A 398 -5.14 20.62 -2.97
CA TYR A 398 -4.72 21.28 -4.23
C TYR A 398 -4.17 22.68 -4.02
N LYS A 399 -4.68 23.44 -3.04
CA LYS A 399 -4.11 24.74 -2.68
C LYS A 399 -2.63 24.62 -2.28
N ILE A 400 -2.27 23.56 -1.56
CA ILE A 400 -0.87 23.30 -1.18
C ILE A 400 -0.08 22.78 -2.39
N VAL A 401 -0.65 21.88 -3.21
CA VAL A 401 -0.02 21.39 -4.43
C VAL A 401 0.38 22.53 -5.36
N ASP A 402 -0.46 23.56 -5.47
CA ASP A 402 -0.20 24.73 -6.34
C ASP A 402 1.01 25.57 -5.89
N GLU A 403 1.41 25.48 -4.62
CA GLU A 403 2.58 26.18 -4.08
C GLU A 403 3.89 25.42 -4.32
N ILE A 404 3.84 24.09 -4.46
CA ILE A 404 5.01 23.23 -4.61
C ILE A 404 5.40 23.11 -6.09
N LYS A 405 6.68 23.32 -6.40
CA LYS A 405 7.18 23.27 -7.77
C LYS A 405 8.46 22.45 -7.87
N PHE A 406 8.51 21.62 -8.87
CA PHE A 406 9.72 21.00 -9.40
C PHE A 406 9.53 20.71 -10.89
N ASN A 407 10.65 20.64 -11.62
CA ASN A 407 10.60 20.55 -13.07
C ASN A 407 9.95 19.23 -13.54
N GLY A 408 8.93 19.34 -14.40
CA GLY A 408 8.22 18.19 -14.95
C GLY A 408 7.33 17.45 -13.95
N ALA A 409 6.94 18.09 -12.84
CA ALA A 409 6.01 17.52 -11.86
C ALA A 409 4.71 17.05 -12.52
N GLN A 410 4.30 15.83 -12.22
CA GLN A 410 3.05 15.24 -12.69
C GLN A 410 2.12 14.99 -11.51
N PHE A 411 0.87 15.40 -11.62
CA PHE A 411 -0.18 15.08 -10.66
C PHE A 411 -1.55 15.16 -11.34
N ARG A 412 -2.51 14.43 -10.79
CA ARG A 412 -3.89 14.51 -11.25
C ARG A 412 -4.58 15.71 -10.62
N THR A 413 -5.56 16.27 -11.31
CA THR A 413 -6.36 17.41 -10.83
C THR A 413 -7.74 16.97 -10.29
N ASP A 414 -8.07 15.69 -10.43
CA ASP A 414 -9.40 15.13 -10.15
C ASP A 414 -9.43 14.12 -8.98
N ILE A 415 -8.38 14.03 -8.16
CA ILE A 415 -8.34 13.09 -7.03
C ILE A 415 -9.59 13.27 -6.13
N GLY A 416 -10.29 12.19 -5.84
CA GLY A 416 -11.53 12.19 -5.07
C GLY A 416 -12.81 12.43 -5.89
N TYR A 417 -12.73 12.55 -7.21
CA TYR A 417 -13.87 12.92 -8.06
C TYR A 417 -15.09 12.00 -7.88
N ARG A 418 -14.88 10.70 -7.60
CA ARG A 418 -15.97 9.74 -7.38
C ARG A 418 -16.78 10.09 -6.13
N ALA A 419 -16.10 10.47 -5.05
CA ALA A 419 -16.73 10.82 -3.79
C ALA A 419 -17.28 12.28 -3.75
N VAL A 420 -16.79 13.17 -4.62
CA VAL A 420 -17.29 14.54 -4.76
C VAL A 420 -18.61 14.59 -5.53
N LYS A 421 -18.83 13.66 -6.45
CA LYS A 421 -20.03 13.59 -7.29
C LYS A 421 -21.19 12.81 -6.66
N GLY A 422 -20.93 12.10 -5.55
CA GLY A 422 -21.92 11.28 -4.83
C GLY A 422 -22.82 12.07 -3.90
#